data_f60fdc6feee83f08f342d3961d4ebcf8
#
_entry.id   f60fdc6feee83f08f342d3961d4ebcf8
#
_cell.length_a   1.000
_cell.length_b   1.000
_cell.length_c   1.000
_cell.angle_alpha   90.00
_cell.angle_beta   90.00
_cell.angle_gamma   90.00
#
_symmetry.space_group_name_H-M   'P 1'
#
loop_
_entity.id
_entity.type
_entity.pdbx_description
1 polymer ?
#
loop_
_entity_poly.entity_id
_entity_poly.type
_entity_poly.pdbx_seq_one_letter_code
_entity_poly.pdbx_strand_id
1 'polypeptide(L)'
;MPGPPARHDAALKGMVWSFMHNDPRRALDFARRVGDSAAREYLLESAAGSWLRKDEAAARAWVASAPELSTEQKRVLLRQHDGQ
;
A
#
# COMPACT_ATOMS: atom_id res chain seq x y z
N MET A 1 -11.16 15.99 24.17
CA MET A 1 -10.97 14.74 23.42
C MET A 1 -10.58 15.04 22.00
N PRO A 2 -9.42 14.65 21.64
CA PRO A 2 -9.00 14.88 20.28
C PRO A 2 -9.93 14.18 19.30
N GLY A 3 -10.03 14.73 18.14
CA GLY A 3 -10.80 14.10 17.11
C GLY A 3 -10.31 12.69 16.90
N PRO A 4 -11.21 11.78 16.63
CA PRO A 4 -10.79 10.39 16.46
C PRO A 4 -9.84 10.25 15.29
N PRO A 5 -8.82 9.42 15.44
CA PRO A 5 -7.93 9.12 14.31
C PRO A 5 -8.69 8.64 13.09
N ALA A 6 -9.89 8.11 13.30
CA ALA A 6 -10.71 7.60 12.22
C ALA A 6 -11.01 8.65 11.15
N ARG A 7 -11.20 9.91 11.56
CA ARG A 7 -11.47 10.97 10.58
C ARG A 7 -10.27 11.23 9.70
N HIS A 8 -9.10 11.30 10.33
CA HIS A 8 -7.86 11.48 9.60
C HIS A 8 -7.58 10.27 8.70
N ASP A 9 -7.79 9.08 9.24
CA ASP A 9 -7.60 7.85 8.49
C ASP A 9 -8.54 7.76 7.30
N ALA A 10 -9.78 8.20 7.47
CA ALA A 10 -10.73 8.17 6.37
C ALA A 10 -10.25 9.03 5.20
N ALA A 11 -9.71 10.20 5.50
CA ALA A 11 -9.16 11.07 4.46
C ALA A 11 -7.96 10.41 3.77
N LEU A 12 -7.08 9.78 4.55
CA LEU A 12 -5.93 9.09 3.99
C LEU A 12 -6.35 7.92 3.10
N LYS A 13 -7.35 7.17 3.54
CA LYS A 13 -7.87 6.05 2.73
C LYS A 13 -8.39 6.55 1.39
N GLY A 14 -9.12 7.67 1.42
CA GLY A 14 -9.63 8.27 0.20
C GLY A 14 -8.51 8.66 -0.75
N MET A 15 -7.43 9.24 -0.20
CA MET A 15 -6.29 9.61 -1.02
C MET A 15 -5.62 8.39 -1.63
N VAL A 16 -5.47 7.32 -0.84
CA VAL A 16 -4.89 6.08 -1.35
C VAL A 16 -5.68 5.58 -2.56
N TRP A 17 -6.99 5.50 -2.42
CA TRP A 17 -7.83 5.02 -3.52
C TRP A 17 -7.77 5.94 -4.72
N SER A 18 -7.72 7.26 -4.49
CA SER A 18 -7.65 8.23 -5.58
C SER A 18 -6.39 8.06 -6.41
N PHE A 19 -5.26 7.77 -5.77
CA PHE A 19 -3.99 7.67 -6.47
C PHE A 19 -3.63 6.26 -6.89
N MET A 20 -4.36 5.27 -6.40
CA MET A 20 -3.96 3.87 -6.57
C MET A 20 -3.73 3.48 -8.04
N HIS A 21 -4.55 3.99 -8.94
CA HIS A 21 -4.43 3.63 -10.35
C HIS A 21 -3.56 4.59 -11.15
N ASN A 22 -3.50 5.85 -10.72
CA ASN A 22 -2.77 6.87 -11.47
C ASN A 22 -1.34 7.03 -10.99
N ASP A 23 -1.14 6.97 -9.68
CA ASP A 23 0.16 7.19 -9.09
C ASP A 23 0.29 6.32 -7.84
N PRO A 24 0.50 5.01 -8.02
CA PRO A 24 0.53 4.10 -6.88
C PRO A 24 1.65 4.39 -5.88
N ARG A 25 2.74 5.01 -6.31
CA ARG A 25 3.79 5.40 -5.36
C ARG A 25 3.26 6.42 -4.37
N ARG A 26 2.49 7.39 -4.86
CA ARG A 26 1.88 8.39 -3.99
C ARG A 26 0.83 7.75 -3.09
N ALA A 27 0.09 6.78 -3.61
CA ALA A 27 -0.87 6.03 -2.81
C ALA A 27 -0.17 5.36 -1.64
N LEU A 28 1.02 4.80 -1.86
CA LEU A 28 1.79 4.17 -0.79
C LEU A 28 2.20 5.19 0.28
N ASP A 29 2.56 6.41 -0.13
CA ASP A 29 2.90 7.45 0.82
C ASP A 29 1.75 7.75 1.77
N PHE A 30 0.54 7.83 1.24
CA PHE A 30 -0.63 8.08 2.08
C PHE A 30 -0.96 6.87 2.93
N ALA A 31 -0.84 5.66 2.36
CA ALA A 31 -1.16 4.44 3.09
C ALA A 31 -0.28 4.28 4.33
N ARG A 32 0.98 4.67 4.25
CA ARG A 32 1.90 4.57 5.39
C ARG A 32 1.47 5.40 6.57
N ARG A 33 0.69 6.45 6.32
CA ARG A 33 0.28 7.38 7.36
C ARG A 33 -0.99 6.95 8.08
N VAL A 34 -1.65 5.91 7.58
CA VAL A 34 -2.88 5.42 8.21
C VAL A 34 -2.56 4.87 9.59
N GLY A 35 -3.32 5.32 10.60
CA GLY A 35 -3.04 4.95 11.98
C GLY A 35 -3.48 3.55 12.35
N ASP A 36 -4.58 3.10 11.78
CA ASP A 36 -5.07 1.75 12.05
C ASP A 36 -4.19 0.73 11.33
N SER A 37 -3.56 -0.16 12.10
CA SER A 37 -2.58 -1.07 11.53
C SER A 37 -3.18 -2.05 10.52
N ALA A 38 -4.37 -2.55 10.79
CA ALA A 38 -5.01 -3.48 9.86
C ALA A 38 -5.35 -2.79 8.54
N ALA A 39 -5.89 -1.58 8.63
CA ALA A 39 -6.21 -0.82 7.43
C ALA A 39 -4.94 -0.42 6.68
N ARG A 40 -3.91 -0.03 7.43
CA ARG A 40 -2.63 0.34 6.83
C ARG A 40 -2.05 -0.81 6.01
N GLU A 41 -2.04 -2.01 6.60
CA GLU A 41 -1.51 -3.18 5.92
C GLU A 41 -2.30 -3.50 4.66
N TYR A 42 -3.61 -3.43 4.75
CA TYR A 42 -4.46 -3.68 3.61
C TYR A 42 -4.23 -2.68 2.49
N LEU A 43 -4.12 -1.41 2.83
CA LEU A 43 -3.93 -0.35 1.85
C LEU A 43 -2.55 -0.41 1.21
N LEU A 44 -1.52 -0.70 2.02
CA LEU A 44 -0.18 -0.86 1.48
C LEU A 44 -0.13 -2.03 0.49
N GLU A 45 -0.76 -3.11 0.85
CA GLU A 45 -0.80 -4.29 -0.02
C GLU A 45 -1.55 -4.00 -1.31
N SER A 46 -2.69 -3.31 -1.20
CA SER A 46 -3.50 -2.97 -2.36
C SER A 46 -2.76 -2.02 -3.31
N ALA A 47 -2.13 -1.01 -2.76
CA ALA A 47 -1.39 -0.04 -3.57
C ALA A 47 -0.16 -0.69 -4.21
N ALA A 48 0.54 -1.53 -3.46
CA ALA A 48 1.71 -2.23 -3.99
C ALA A 48 1.29 -3.17 -5.12
N GLY A 49 0.16 -3.86 -4.96
CA GLY A 49 -0.36 -4.73 -5.99
C GLY A 49 -0.70 -3.98 -7.27
N SER A 50 -1.30 -2.80 -7.12
CA SER A 50 -1.62 -1.95 -8.26
C SER A 50 -0.34 -1.51 -8.97
N TRP A 51 0.68 -1.15 -8.20
CA TRP A 51 1.96 -0.73 -8.76
C TRP A 51 2.64 -1.88 -9.51
N LEU A 52 2.58 -3.09 -8.94
CA LEU A 52 3.15 -4.27 -9.58
C LEU A 52 2.54 -4.50 -10.96
N ARG A 53 1.24 -4.26 -11.10
CA ARG A 53 0.59 -4.42 -12.39
C ARG A 53 0.98 -3.33 -13.38
N LYS A 54 1.33 -2.16 -12.87
CA LYS A 54 1.63 -1.01 -13.71
C LYS A 54 3.10 -0.94 -14.09
N ASP A 55 3.98 -1.24 -13.14
CA ASP A 55 5.43 -1.19 -13.35
C ASP A 55 6.06 -2.26 -12.47
N GLU A 56 6.09 -3.46 -12.99
CA GLU A 56 6.50 -4.62 -12.20
C GLU A 56 7.92 -4.49 -11.67
N ALA A 57 8.85 -4.05 -12.52
CA ALA A 57 10.25 -4.01 -12.12
C ALA A 57 10.49 -3.07 -10.93
N ALA A 58 9.94 -1.86 -11.01
CA ALA A 58 10.12 -0.88 -9.94
C ALA A 58 9.40 -1.32 -8.69
N ALA A 59 8.18 -1.85 -8.84
CA ALA A 59 7.39 -2.27 -7.69
C ALA A 59 8.00 -3.46 -6.98
N ARG A 60 8.53 -4.43 -7.72
CA ARG A 60 9.17 -5.59 -7.10
C ARG A 60 10.38 -5.16 -6.28
N ALA A 61 11.16 -4.22 -6.80
CA ALA A 61 12.32 -3.72 -6.06
C ALA A 61 11.88 -3.06 -4.77
N TRP A 62 10.81 -2.28 -4.82
CA TRP A 62 10.29 -1.63 -3.62
C TRP A 62 9.76 -2.65 -2.61
N VAL A 63 8.95 -3.59 -3.08
CA VAL A 63 8.36 -4.62 -2.21
C VAL A 63 9.45 -5.41 -1.50
N ALA A 64 10.48 -5.79 -2.23
CA ALA A 64 11.55 -6.63 -1.67
C ALA A 64 12.26 -5.95 -0.51
N SER A 65 12.35 -4.62 -0.52
CA SER A 65 13.11 -3.90 0.50
C SER A 65 12.24 -3.05 1.43
N ALA A 66 10.92 -3.08 1.27
CA ALA A 66 10.03 -2.22 2.04
C ALA A 66 9.95 -2.64 3.50
N PRO A 67 10.36 -1.80 4.45
CA PRO A 67 10.23 -2.14 5.86
C PRO A 67 8.78 -2.09 6.34
N GLU A 68 7.91 -1.42 5.59
CA GLU A 68 6.50 -1.30 5.94
C GLU A 68 5.73 -2.60 5.74
N LEU A 69 6.26 -3.51 4.92
CA LEU A 69 5.60 -4.77 4.63
C LEU A 69 6.20 -5.90 5.43
N SER A 70 5.35 -6.78 5.93
CA SER A 70 5.82 -7.99 6.60
C SER A 70 6.37 -8.97 5.57
N THR A 71 7.12 -9.96 6.05
CA THR A 71 7.64 -11.00 5.18
C THR A 71 6.50 -11.72 4.46
N GLU A 72 5.41 -11.94 5.17
CA GLU A 72 4.25 -12.60 4.60
C GLU A 72 3.62 -11.78 3.47
N GLN A 73 3.50 -10.47 3.69
CA GLN A 73 2.95 -9.59 2.67
C GLN A 73 3.82 -9.56 1.43
N LYS A 74 5.13 -9.50 1.63
CA LYS A 74 6.07 -9.52 0.51
C LYS A 74 5.94 -10.80 -0.29
N ARG A 75 5.83 -11.92 0.41
CA ARG A 75 5.70 -13.22 -0.24
C ARG A 75 4.42 -13.29 -1.08
N VAL A 76 3.31 -12.84 -0.51
CA VAL A 76 2.03 -12.87 -1.22
C VAL A 76 2.07 -11.99 -2.47
N LEU A 77 2.58 -10.77 -2.32
CA LEU A 77 2.62 -9.83 -3.43
C LEU A 77 3.51 -10.34 -4.56
N LEU A 78 4.70 -10.82 -4.21
CA LEU A 78 5.64 -11.27 -5.23
C LEU A 78 5.17 -12.56 -5.89
N ARG A 79 4.54 -13.44 -5.12
CA ARG A 79 4.03 -14.70 -5.66
C ARG A 79 2.89 -14.45 -6.66
N GLN A 80 2.00 -13.52 -6.36
CA GLN A 80 0.87 -13.24 -7.23
C GLN A 80 1.31 -12.87 -8.64
N HIS A 81 2.47 -12.24 -8.75
CA HIS A 81 2.97 -11.78 -10.03
C HIS A 81 3.98 -12.73 -10.64
N ASP A 82 4.66 -13.51 -9.79
CA ASP A 82 5.59 -14.52 -10.29
C ASP A 82 4.86 -15.71 -10.92
N GLY A 83 3.68 -16.01 -10.41
CA GLY A 83 2.94 -17.16 -10.87
C GLY A 83 2.28 -16.98 -12.22
N GLN A 84 2.44 -15.81 -12.83
CA GLN A 84 1.86 -15.53 -14.14
C GLN A 84 2.78 -15.93 -15.30
#